data_fbccf994e7dcd2aae5924ef589de844b
#
_entry.id   fbccf994e7dcd2aae5924ef589de844b
#
_cell.length_a   1.000
_cell.length_b   1.000
_cell.length_c   1.000
_cell.angle_alpha   90.00
_cell.angle_beta   90.00
_cell.angle_gamma   90.00
#
_symmetry.space_group_name_H-M   'P 1'
#
loop_
_entity.id
_entity.type
_entity.pdbx_description
1 polymer ?
#
loop_
_entity_poly.entity_id
_entity_poly.type
_entity_poly.pdbx_seq_one_letter_code
_entity_poly.pdbx_strand_id
1 'polypeptide(L)'
;MLSIGSVVDGKYKVLNKIGQGGMSVVYLALNERANKTWAIKEIRKDGVQDFATVRQGLIAETNILKSLNHKYLPSIVDVIDDKDTFLIVMDYIQGKSLNTVLKESLEHEGLPIFVEDVISWGKQLCDVLYYLHTRPQPIIYRDMKPANVMLKPDGEICVVDFGTARVFKTGNTEDTTCLGTPGYAAPEQYGGNGQTRPQTDIYN
;
A
#
# COMPACT_ATOMS: atom_id res chain seq x y z
N MET A 1 3.19 18.70 7.39
CA MET A 1 2.17 18.30 6.37
C MET A 1 2.32 19.19 5.16
N LEU A 2 2.31 18.58 3.98
CA LEU A 2 2.35 19.32 2.73
C LEU A 2 1.10 20.20 2.57
N SER A 3 1.29 21.41 2.01
CA SER A 3 0.20 22.33 1.73
C SER A 3 -0.24 22.18 0.27
N ILE A 4 -1.54 22.29 0.01
CA ILE A 4 -2.07 22.34 -1.37
C ILE A 4 -1.48 23.55 -2.08
N GLY A 5 -1.00 23.35 -3.31
CA GLY A 5 -0.31 24.37 -4.12
C GLY A 5 1.20 24.46 -3.87
N SER A 6 1.75 23.85 -2.81
CA SER A 6 3.20 23.80 -2.60
C SER A 6 3.90 22.93 -3.63
N VAL A 7 5.17 23.20 -3.88
CA VAL A 7 6.01 22.41 -4.80
C VAL A 7 7.04 21.64 -3.99
N VAL A 8 7.03 20.33 -4.13
CA VAL A 8 7.93 19.40 -3.48
C VAL A 8 9.10 19.11 -4.41
N ASP A 9 10.33 19.18 -3.89
CA ASP A 9 11.60 18.94 -4.62
C ASP A 9 11.69 19.71 -5.98
N GLY A 10 11.06 20.88 -6.06
CA GLY A 10 11.05 21.69 -7.29
C GLY A 10 10.36 21.01 -8.50
N LYS A 11 9.67 19.89 -8.30
CA LYS A 11 9.12 19.05 -9.37
C LYS A 11 7.62 18.76 -9.23
N TYR A 12 7.15 18.55 -8.00
CA TYR A 12 5.82 18.01 -7.76
C TYR A 12 4.91 19.03 -7.09
N LYS A 13 3.98 19.60 -7.82
CA LYS A 13 2.97 20.53 -7.30
C LYS A 13 1.84 19.77 -6.64
N VAL A 14 1.64 19.96 -5.36
CA VAL A 14 0.58 19.32 -4.58
C VAL A 14 -0.78 19.86 -5.01
N LEU A 15 -1.67 19.00 -5.51
CA LEU A 15 -3.00 19.39 -5.99
C LEU A 15 -4.06 19.20 -4.92
N ASN A 16 -4.14 18.00 -4.35
CA ASN A 16 -5.16 17.62 -3.40
C ASN A 16 -4.64 16.57 -2.42
N LYS A 17 -5.29 16.49 -1.25
CA LYS A 17 -5.17 15.35 -0.35
C LYS A 17 -6.17 14.27 -0.80
N ILE A 18 -5.67 13.04 -1.02
CA ILE A 18 -6.46 11.93 -1.54
C ILE A 18 -6.63 10.77 -0.54
N GLY A 19 -5.83 10.75 0.53
CA GLY A 19 -5.92 9.74 1.58
C GLY A 19 -5.27 10.18 2.88
N GLN A 20 -5.69 9.56 3.99
CA GLN A 20 -5.08 9.75 5.30
C GLN A 20 -5.18 8.45 6.09
N GLY A 21 -4.04 7.96 6.54
CA GLY A 21 -3.91 6.87 7.50
C GLY A 21 -3.48 7.37 8.88
N GLY A 22 -3.22 6.46 9.79
CA GLY A 22 -2.76 6.79 11.16
C GLY A 22 -1.43 7.56 11.16
N MET A 23 -0.45 7.11 10.37
CA MET A 23 0.91 7.67 10.34
C MET A 23 1.27 8.34 9.01
N SER A 24 0.37 8.39 8.03
CA SER A 24 0.68 8.93 6.72
C SER A 24 -0.49 9.70 6.11
N VAL A 25 -0.15 10.63 5.22
CA VAL A 25 -1.10 11.35 4.37
C VAL A 25 -0.68 11.14 2.92
N VAL A 26 -1.64 10.89 2.04
CA VAL A 26 -1.40 10.72 0.61
C VAL A 26 -1.98 11.91 -0.16
N TYR A 27 -1.18 12.48 -1.02
CA TYR A 27 -1.53 13.61 -1.85
C TYR A 27 -1.47 13.24 -3.34
N LEU A 28 -2.35 13.85 -4.11
CA LEU A 28 -2.23 13.92 -5.56
C LEU A 28 -1.29 15.09 -5.90
N ALA A 29 -0.30 14.86 -6.72
CA ALA A 29 0.63 15.88 -7.17
C ALA A 29 0.84 15.83 -8.69
N LEU A 30 1.11 16.97 -9.30
CA LEU A 30 1.40 17.12 -10.72
C LEU A 30 2.89 17.43 -10.92
N ASN A 31 3.56 16.66 -11.74
CA ASN A 31 4.83 17.08 -12.31
C ASN A 31 4.53 17.81 -13.62
N GLU A 32 4.60 19.15 -13.59
CA GLU A 32 4.25 19.98 -14.75
C GLU A 32 5.18 19.74 -15.94
N ARG A 33 6.46 19.40 -15.71
CA ARG A 33 7.43 19.11 -16.78
C ARG A 33 7.13 17.80 -17.50
N ALA A 34 6.72 16.77 -16.74
CA ALA A 34 6.36 15.47 -17.29
C ALA A 34 4.88 15.42 -17.73
N ASN A 35 4.08 16.44 -17.40
CA ASN A 35 2.63 16.45 -17.56
C ASN A 35 1.96 15.17 -17.04
N LYS A 36 2.41 14.73 -15.87
CA LYS A 36 1.94 13.47 -15.25
C LYS A 36 1.63 13.68 -13.77
N THR A 37 0.53 13.05 -13.33
CA THR A 37 0.15 13.02 -11.92
C THR A 37 0.76 11.84 -11.19
N TRP A 38 1.09 12.06 -9.92
CA TRP A 38 1.71 11.11 -9.01
C TRP A 38 0.99 11.10 -7.66
N ALA A 39 1.10 10.02 -6.92
CA ALA A 39 0.74 9.97 -5.51
C ALA A 39 1.99 10.26 -4.67
N ILE A 40 1.88 11.15 -3.69
CA ILE A 40 2.94 11.42 -2.70
C ILE A 40 2.44 10.96 -1.34
N LYS A 41 3.07 9.95 -0.77
CA LYS A 41 2.82 9.47 0.59
C LYS A 41 3.78 10.21 1.53
N GLU A 42 3.23 11.12 2.35
CA GLU A 42 3.95 11.81 3.41
C GLU A 42 3.80 11.04 4.72
N ILE A 43 4.92 10.77 5.37
CA ILE A 43 4.94 10.11 6.67
C ILE A 43 4.99 11.16 7.77
N ARG A 44 4.05 11.06 8.73
CA ARG A 44 3.88 12.04 9.80
C ARG A 44 4.86 11.77 10.93
N LYS A 45 5.55 12.83 11.39
CA LYS A 45 6.34 12.84 12.63
C LYS A 45 5.48 12.98 13.88
N ASP A 46 4.35 13.65 13.75
CA ASP A 46 3.50 14.02 14.88
C ASP A 46 2.91 12.78 15.56
N GLY A 47 3.17 12.61 16.86
CA GLY A 47 2.66 11.49 17.65
C GLY A 47 3.55 10.23 17.65
N VAL A 48 4.71 10.27 17.00
CA VAL A 48 5.66 9.16 17.00
C VAL A 48 6.79 9.44 17.98
N GLN A 49 6.88 8.65 19.07
CA GLN A 49 7.91 8.81 20.11
C GLN A 49 9.33 8.55 19.58
N ASP A 50 9.49 7.70 18.55
CA ASP A 50 10.76 7.40 17.91
C ASP A 50 10.64 7.42 16.39
N PHE A 51 10.76 8.62 15.82
CA PHE A 51 10.73 8.81 14.36
C PHE A 51 11.94 8.13 13.67
N ALA A 52 13.05 7.94 14.35
CA ALA A 52 14.22 7.29 13.75
C ALA A 52 13.93 5.81 13.45
N THR A 53 13.29 5.09 14.37
CA THR A 53 12.88 3.70 14.17
C THR A 53 11.82 3.58 13.08
N VAL A 54 10.81 4.48 13.06
CA VAL A 54 9.79 4.51 12.01
C VAL A 54 10.42 4.78 10.65
N ARG A 55 11.35 5.72 10.55
CA ARG A 55 12.10 6.03 9.32
C ARG A 55 12.87 4.83 8.78
N GLN A 56 13.52 4.05 9.65
CA GLN A 56 14.20 2.81 9.24
C GLN A 56 13.23 1.80 8.63
N GLY A 57 12.05 1.63 9.24
CA GLY A 57 10.97 0.79 8.68
C GLY A 57 10.52 1.25 7.30
N LEU A 58 10.36 2.56 7.11
CA LEU A 58 9.97 3.16 5.83
C LEU A 58 11.01 3.02 4.74
N ILE A 59 12.29 3.15 5.10
CA ILE A 59 13.40 2.89 4.17
C ILE A 59 13.37 1.42 3.72
N ALA A 60 13.13 0.49 4.65
CA ALA A 60 13.01 -0.93 4.34
C ALA A 60 11.80 -1.21 3.42
N GLU A 61 10.61 -0.65 3.73
CA GLU A 61 9.42 -0.71 2.87
C GLU A 61 9.72 -0.18 1.47
N THR A 62 10.32 1.01 1.40
CA THR A 62 10.65 1.66 0.13
C THR A 62 11.63 0.83 -0.69
N ASN A 63 12.61 0.20 -0.07
CA ASN A 63 13.57 -0.68 -0.76
C ASN A 63 12.89 -1.95 -1.30
N ILE A 64 11.93 -2.52 -0.57
CA ILE A 64 11.09 -3.61 -1.08
C ILE A 64 10.35 -3.14 -2.33
N LEU A 65 9.59 -2.04 -2.23
CA LEU A 65 8.78 -1.53 -3.33
C LEU A 65 9.60 -1.17 -4.57
N LYS A 66 10.79 -0.54 -4.40
CA LYS A 66 11.69 -0.24 -5.52
C LYS A 66 12.15 -1.48 -6.30
N SER A 67 12.17 -2.64 -5.65
CA SER A 67 12.55 -3.91 -6.28
C SER A 67 11.40 -4.60 -7.02
N LEU A 68 10.16 -4.10 -6.87
CA LEU A 68 8.98 -4.70 -7.47
C LEU A 68 8.68 -4.08 -8.83
N ASN A 69 8.37 -4.94 -9.78
CA ASN A 69 7.85 -4.56 -11.09
C ASN A 69 6.77 -5.56 -11.48
N HIS A 70 5.52 -5.18 -11.33
CA HIS A 70 4.37 -6.03 -11.62
C HIS A 70 3.17 -5.17 -12.07
N LYS A 71 2.38 -5.68 -13.01
CA LYS A 71 1.25 -4.97 -13.64
C LYS A 71 0.23 -4.41 -12.62
N TYR A 72 0.03 -5.13 -11.53
CA TYR A 72 -0.97 -4.83 -10.51
C TYR A 72 -0.37 -4.20 -9.24
N LEU A 73 0.85 -3.66 -9.34
CA LEU A 73 1.53 -2.94 -8.26
C LEU A 73 1.95 -1.54 -8.72
N PRO A 74 1.91 -0.52 -7.84
CA PRO A 74 2.42 0.80 -8.17
C PRO A 74 3.95 0.79 -8.20
N SER A 75 4.54 1.56 -9.12
CA SER A 75 5.99 1.79 -9.16
C SER A 75 6.35 2.99 -8.27
N ILE A 76 7.44 2.87 -7.51
CA ILE A 76 8.07 4.01 -6.86
C ILE A 76 8.91 4.77 -7.88
N VAL A 77 8.72 6.08 -7.94
CA VAL A 77 9.38 6.99 -8.88
C VAL A 77 10.47 7.79 -8.21
N ASP A 78 10.22 8.23 -6.96
CA ASP A 78 11.15 9.06 -6.22
C ASP A 78 10.99 8.86 -4.71
N VAL A 79 12.02 9.16 -3.94
CA VAL A 79 11.99 9.16 -2.48
C VAL A 79 12.74 10.39 -2.01
N ILE A 80 12.03 11.25 -1.29
CA ILE A 80 12.57 12.47 -0.73
C ILE A 80 12.73 12.27 0.76
N ASP A 81 13.98 12.11 1.19
CA ASP A 81 14.35 11.80 2.56
C ASP A 81 15.16 12.98 3.12
N ASP A 82 14.48 13.89 3.76
CA ASP A 82 15.05 15.06 4.42
C ASP A 82 14.99 14.92 5.96
N LYS A 83 15.73 15.79 6.68
CA LYS A 83 15.79 15.75 8.17
C LYS A 83 14.40 15.75 8.81
N ASP A 84 13.45 16.44 8.17
CA ASP A 84 12.11 16.68 8.70
C ASP A 84 10.97 16.04 7.93
N THR A 85 11.25 15.41 6.78
CA THR A 85 10.24 14.90 5.87
C THR A 85 10.69 13.59 5.25
N PHE A 86 9.81 12.60 5.23
CA PHE A 86 10.00 11.40 4.45
C PHE A 86 8.80 11.24 3.51
N LEU A 87 9.07 11.37 2.20
CA LEU A 87 8.05 11.30 1.17
C LEU A 87 8.38 10.19 0.18
N ILE A 88 7.35 9.46 -0.21
CA ILE A 88 7.44 8.44 -1.26
C ILE A 88 6.57 8.91 -2.42
N VAL A 89 7.18 9.10 -3.60
CA VAL A 89 6.49 9.43 -4.85
C VAL A 89 6.28 8.15 -5.65
N MET A 90 5.04 7.86 -6.00
CA MET A 90 4.66 6.63 -6.66
C MET A 90 3.58 6.85 -7.72
N ASP A 91 3.29 5.85 -8.53
CA ASP A 91 2.19 5.91 -9.48
C ASP A 91 0.88 6.29 -8.79
N TYR A 92 0.18 7.28 -9.35
CA TYR A 92 -1.19 7.58 -8.96
C TYR A 92 -2.12 6.58 -9.64
N ILE A 93 -2.82 5.79 -8.84
CA ILE A 93 -3.78 4.81 -9.33
C ILE A 93 -5.16 5.47 -9.39
N GLN A 94 -5.59 5.78 -10.59
CA GLN A 94 -6.93 6.30 -10.82
C GLN A 94 -7.95 5.18 -10.60
N GLY A 95 -8.97 5.44 -9.77
CA GLY A 95 -10.00 4.46 -9.47
C GLY A 95 -10.54 4.60 -8.05
N LYS A 96 -11.23 3.55 -7.58
CA LYS A 96 -11.82 3.46 -6.25
C LYS A 96 -11.31 2.22 -5.55
N SER A 97 -11.18 2.25 -4.21
CA SER A 97 -10.90 1.01 -3.49
C SER A 97 -12.06 0.03 -3.60
N LEU A 98 -11.79 -1.27 -3.55
CA LEU A 98 -12.85 -2.28 -3.54
C LEU A 98 -13.80 -2.09 -2.35
N ASN A 99 -13.29 -1.56 -1.23
CA ASN A 99 -14.14 -1.19 -0.10
C ASN A 99 -15.16 -0.07 -0.45
N THR A 100 -14.74 0.91 -1.24
CA THR A 100 -15.63 1.97 -1.75
C THR A 100 -16.63 1.40 -2.76
N VAL A 101 -16.16 0.57 -3.68
CA VAL A 101 -17.01 -0.10 -4.67
C VAL A 101 -18.11 -0.91 -4.00
N LEU A 102 -17.76 -1.72 -2.98
CA LEU A 102 -18.73 -2.50 -2.22
C LEU A 102 -19.75 -1.62 -1.50
N LYS A 103 -19.32 -0.54 -0.86
CA LYS A 103 -20.24 0.40 -0.19
C LYS A 103 -21.23 1.03 -1.17
N GLU A 104 -20.72 1.54 -2.28
CA GLU A 104 -21.57 2.17 -3.30
C GLU A 104 -22.57 1.18 -3.90
N SER A 105 -22.14 -0.05 -4.17
CA SER A 105 -23.04 -1.12 -4.68
C SER A 105 -24.18 -1.43 -3.70
N LEU A 106 -23.88 -1.51 -2.40
CA LEU A 106 -24.89 -1.78 -1.38
C LEU A 106 -25.82 -0.59 -1.10
N GLU A 107 -25.29 0.63 -1.12
CA GLU A 107 -26.03 1.85 -0.77
C GLU A 107 -26.91 2.37 -1.89
N HIS A 108 -26.47 2.29 -3.16
CA HIS A 108 -27.15 2.92 -4.28
C HIS A 108 -27.97 1.96 -5.15
N GLU A 109 -27.56 0.73 -5.28
CA GLU A 109 -28.19 -0.20 -6.22
C GLU A 109 -28.85 -1.40 -5.54
N GLY A 110 -28.50 -1.67 -4.28
CA GLY A 110 -28.96 -2.85 -3.55
C GLY A 110 -28.55 -4.17 -4.21
N LEU A 111 -27.70 -4.09 -5.25
CA LEU A 111 -27.24 -5.23 -6.04
C LEU A 111 -25.84 -5.64 -5.59
N PRO A 112 -25.61 -6.93 -5.38
CA PRO A 112 -24.28 -7.43 -5.11
C PRO A 112 -23.38 -7.24 -6.35
N ILE A 113 -22.07 -7.11 -6.10
CA ILE A 113 -21.06 -7.14 -7.16
C ILE A 113 -21.18 -8.48 -7.91
N PHE A 114 -21.08 -8.46 -9.24
CA PHE A 114 -21.17 -9.67 -10.04
C PHE A 114 -20.06 -10.67 -9.68
N VAL A 115 -20.43 -11.94 -9.63
CA VAL A 115 -19.50 -13.02 -9.28
C VAL A 115 -18.31 -13.09 -10.24
N GLU A 116 -18.57 -12.81 -11.52
CA GLU A 116 -17.56 -12.77 -12.58
C GLU A 116 -16.47 -11.72 -12.30
N ASP A 117 -16.87 -10.54 -11.83
CA ASP A 117 -15.93 -9.47 -11.45
C ASP A 117 -15.10 -9.89 -10.23
N VAL A 118 -15.73 -10.44 -9.21
CA VAL A 118 -15.03 -10.95 -8.01
C VAL A 118 -14.01 -12.03 -8.36
N ILE A 119 -14.39 -12.96 -9.25
CA ILE A 119 -13.47 -14.00 -9.74
C ILE A 119 -12.31 -13.38 -10.52
N SER A 120 -12.59 -12.39 -11.37
CA SER A 120 -11.57 -11.69 -12.15
C SER A 120 -10.57 -11.00 -11.24
N TRP A 121 -11.04 -10.24 -10.25
CA TRP A 121 -10.17 -9.57 -9.27
C TRP A 121 -9.40 -10.56 -8.41
N GLY A 122 -10.04 -11.65 -7.98
CA GLY A 122 -9.38 -12.73 -7.22
C GLY A 122 -8.23 -13.37 -7.99
N LYS A 123 -8.37 -13.60 -9.29
CA LYS A 123 -7.29 -14.10 -10.14
C LYS A 123 -6.11 -13.13 -10.21
N GLN A 124 -6.40 -11.82 -10.34
CA GLN A 124 -5.36 -10.78 -10.37
C GLN A 124 -4.65 -10.66 -9.01
N LEU A 125 -5.38 -10.79 -7.88
CA LEU A 125 -4.78 -10.84 -6.54
C LEU A 125 -3.88 -12.06 -6.38
N CYS A 126 -4.31 -13.24 -6.83
CA CYS A 126 -3.48 -14.44 -6.81
C CYS A 126 -2.18 -14.26 -7.62
N ASP A 127 -2.23 -13.55 -8.76
CA ASP A 127 -1.06 -13.25 -9.58
C ASP A 127 -0.06 -12.35 -8.83
N VAL A 128 -0.55 -11.30 -8.14
CA VAL A 128 0.28 -10.46 -7.27
C VAL A 128 0.92 -11.28 -6.15
N LEU A 129 0.13 -12.08 -5.43
CA LEU A 129 0.63 -12.89 -4.31
C LEU A 129 1.65 -13.92 -4.79
N TYR A 130 1.37 -14.58 -5.92
CA TYR A 130 2.33 -15.49 -6.53
C TYR A 130 3.66 -14.79 -6.84
N TYR A 131 3.61 -13.61 -7.45
CA TYR A 131 4.80 -12.82 -7.75
C TYR A 131 5.58 -12.45 -6.48
N LEU A 132 4.92 -12.02 -5.41
CA LEU A 132 5.56 -11.64 -4.15
C LEU A 132 6.18 -12.85 -3.43
N HIS A 133 5.46 -13.98 -3.38
CA HIS A 133 5.83 -15.17 -2.61
C HIS A 133 6.90 -16.03 -3.30
N THR A 134 7.03 -15.97 -4.63
CA THR A 134 8.00 -16.75 -5.41
C THR A 134 9.32 -16.03 -5.68
N ARG A 135 9.51 -14.82 -5.11
CA ARG A 135 10.79 -14.13 -5.21
C ARG A 135 11.90 -14.90 -4.46
N PRO A 136 13.20 -14.72 -4.83
CA PRO A 136 14.32 -15.34 -4.09
C PRO A 136 14.30 -15.03 -2.59
N GLN A 137 13.80 -13.88 -2.23
CA GLN A 137 13.43 -13.50 -0.86
C GLN A 137 11.92 -13.22 -0.86
N PRO A 138 11.08 -14.16 -0.42
CA PRO A 138 9.64 -13.98 -0.42
C PRO A 138 9.21 -12.74 0.36
N ILE A 139 8.25 -12.01 -0.18
CA ILE A 139 7.69 -10.82 0.46
C ILE A 139 6.28 -11.17 0.91
N ILE A 140 6.01 -10.98 2.22
CA ILE A 140 4.70 -11.18 2.81
C ILE A 140 4.05 -9.80 2.94
N TYR A 141 2.86 -9.63 2.38
CA TYR A 141 2.16 -8.35 2.29
C TYR A 141 1.47 -7.97 3.61
N ARG A 142 0.80 -8.90 4.28
CA ARG A 142 0.24 -8.85 5.64
C ARG A 142 -0.96 -7.93 5.89
N ASP A 143 -1.48 -7.24 4.89
CA ASP A 143 -2.65 -6.36 5.05
C ASP A 143 -3.56 -6.41 3.81
N MET A 144 -3.78 -7.63 3.26
CA MET A 144 -4.68 -7.81 2.13
C MET A 144 -6.12 -7.58 2.60
N LYS A 145 -6.72 -6.52 2.08
CA LYS A 145 -8.11 -6.13 2.38
C LYS A 145 -8.67 -5.26 1.26
N PRO A 146 -10.00 -5.18 1.11
CA PRO A 146 -10.63 -4.38 0.03
C PRO A 146 -10.25 -2.90 0.03
N ALA A 147 -9.89 -2.32 1.18
CA ALA A 147 -9.44 -0.93 1.27
C ALA A 147 -8.06 -0.69 0.61
N ASN A 148 -7.23 -1.74 0.53
CA ASN A 148 -5.87 -1.68 -0.05
C ASN A 148 -5.82 -2.18 -1.50
N VAL A 149 -6.95 -2.46 -2.12
CA VAL A 149 -7.06 -2.88 -3.52
C VAL A 149 -7.85 -1.82 -4.28
N MET A 150 -7.19 -1.15 -5.22
CA MET A 150 -7.82 -0.15 -6.09
C MET A 150 -8.34 -0.81 -7.36
N LEU A 151 -9.59 -0.55 -7.72
CA LEU A 151 -10.19 -0.92 -9.00
C LEU A 151 -10.04 0.25 -9.97
N LYS A 152 -9.33 0.01 -11.06
CA LYS A 152 -9.13 0.99 -12.15
C LYS A 152 -10.34 1.02 -13.10
N PRO A 153 -10.50 2.10 -13.89
CA PRO A 153 -11.60 2.21 -14.86
C PRO A 153 -11.61 1.12 -15.95
N ASP A 154 -10.47 0.49 -16.21
CA ASP A 154 -10.31 -0.61 -17.17
C ASP A 154 -10.69 -1.99 -16.60
N GLY A 155 -11.15 -2.06 -15.35
CA GLY A 155 -11.51 -3.30 -14.66
C GLY A 155 -10.33 -4.05 -14.03
N GLU A 156 -9.11 -3.55 -14.17
CA GLU A 156 -7.95 -4.12 -13.51
C GLU A 156 -7.81 -3.61 -12.08
N ILE A 157 -7.23 -4.44 -11.22
CA ILE A 157 -6.92 -4.02 -9.85
C ILE A 157 -5.48 -3.50 -9.73
N CYS A 158 -5.21 -2.78 -8.63
CA CYS A 158 -3.86 -2.46 -8.21
C CYS A 158 -3.79 -2.54 -6.68
N VAL A 159 -2.87 -3.36 -6.16
CA VAL A 159 -2.65 -3.50 -4.72
C VAL A 159 -1.76 -2.36 -4.25
N VAL A 160 -2.24 -1.59 -3.28
CA VAL A 160 -1.56 -0.40 -2.76
C VAL A 160 -1.25 -0.57 -1.27
N ASP A 161 -0.41 0.31 -0.70
CA ASP A 161 -0.05 0.37 0.72
C ASP A 161 0.74 -0.85 1.25
N PHE A 162 2.04 -0.82 1.02
CA PHE A 162 3.00 -1.84 1.49
C PHE A 162 3.56 -1.56 2.89
N GLY A 163 2.92 -0.68 3.68
CA GLY A 163 3.40 -0.26 5.01
C GLY A 163 3.57 -1.39 6.02
N THR A 164 2.97 -2.54 5.76
CA THR A 164 3.10 -3.75 6.60
C THR A 164 3.93 -4.86 5.94
N ALA A 165 4.29 -4.71 4.66
CA ALA A 165 5.01 -5.73 3.92
C ALA A 165 6.43 -5.97 4.50
N ARG A 166 6.88 -7.23 4.43
CA ARG A 166 8.23 -7.59 4.86
C ARG A 166 8.81 -8.73 4.03
N VAL A 167 10.14 -8.80 4.03
CA VAL A 167 10.87 -9.95 3.51
C VAL A 167 10.80 -11.10 4.51
N PHE A 168 10.39 -12.28 4.05
CA PHE A 168 10.42 -13.51 4.85
C PHE A 168 11.86 -13.94 5.12
N LYS A 169 12.18 -14.24 6.38
CA LYS A 169 13.52 -14.72 6.78
C LYS A 169 13.40 -16.13 7.33
N THR A 170 14.01 -17.09 6.64
CA THR A 170 14.12 -18.47 7.13
C THR A 170 14.90 -18.49 8.45
N GLY A 171 14.38 -19.19 9.44
CA GLY A 171 15.01 -19.31 10.76
C GLY A 171 14.49 -18.35 11.83
N ASN A 172 13.71 -17.34 11.49
CA ASN A 172 12.96 -16.57 12.49
C ASN A 172 11.75 -17.39 12.97
N THR A 173 11.50 -17.35 14.28
CA THR A 173 10.36 -18.05 14.89
C THR A 173 9.17 -17.14 15.11
N GLU A 174 9.39 -15.83 15.22
CA GLU A 174 8.34 -14.85 15.52
C GLU A 174 8.53 -13.54 14.75
N ASP A 175 7.44 -12.83 14.56
CA ASP A 175 7.47 -11.45 14.07
C ASP A 175 7.73 -10.48 15.22
N THR A 176 8.55 -9.48 14.95
CA THR A 176 8.90 -8.44 15.96
C THR A 176 7.76 -7.46 16.22
N THR A 177 6.73 -7.45 15.38
CA THR A 177 5.64 -6.48 15.46
C THR A 177 4.32 -7.14 15.10
N CYS A 178 3.32 -7.00 15.98
CA CYS A 178 1.93 -7.38 15.68
C CYS A 178 1.35 -6.32 14.75
N LEU A 179 1.09 -6.70 13.51
CA LEU A 179 0.51 -5.81 12.49
C LEU A 179 -0.59 -6.56 11.75
N GLY A 180 -1.70 -5.88 11.55
CA GLY A 180 -2.83 -6.40 10.78
C GLY A 180 -4.09 -5.59 11.03
N THR A 181 -5.05 -5.72 10.15
CA THR A 181 -6.35 -5.06 10.30
C THR A 181 -7.33 -6.01 10.97
N PRO A 182 -7.94 -5.64 12.11
CA PRO A 182 -8.97 -6.47 12.74
C PRO A 182 -10.06 -6.90 11.75
N GLY A 183 -10.42 -8.19 11.79
CA GLY A 183 -11.37 -8.80 10.87
C GLY A 183 -10.76 -9.39 9.60
N TYR A 184 -9.51 -9.04 9.27
CA TYR A 184 -8.74 -9.60 8.14
C TYR A 184 -7.47 -10.33 8.62
N ALA A 185 -6.84 -9.84 9.69
CA ALA A 185 -5.56 -10.35 10.15
C ALA A 185 -5.59 -11.83 10.52
N ALA A 186 -4.61 -12.59 10.04
CA ALA A 186 -4.43 -13.99 10.38
C ALA A 186 -4.01 -14.18 11.85
N PRO A 187 -4.29 -15.34 12.47
CA PRO A 187 -4.00 -15.59 13.88
C PRO A 187 -2.55 -15.30 14.29
N GLU A 188 -1.58 -15.62 13.44
CA GLU A 188 -0.16 -15.37 13.69
C GLU A 188 0.21 -13.88 13.71
N GLN A 189 -0.64 -13.00 13.17
CA GLN A 189 -0.43 -11.54 13.20
C GLN A 189 -0.75 -10.90 14.57
N TYR A 190 -1.42 -11.62 15.46
CA TYR A 190 -1.78 -11.13 16.80
C TYR A 190 -0.68 -11.34 17.86
N GLY A 191 0.53 -11.74 17.46
CA GLY A 191 1.70 -11.89 18.33
C GLY A 191 1.75 -13.20 19.12
N GLY A 192 2.96 -13.69 19.38
CA GLY A 192 3.20 -14.94 20.12
C GLY A 192 2.76 -16.22 19.39
N ASN A 193 2.26 -16.11 18.16
CA ASN A 193 1.70 -17.22 17.38
C ASN A 193 2.56 -17.59 16.17
N GLY A 194 3.82 -17.17 16.14
CA GLY A 194 4.77 -17.49 15.09
C GLY A 194 5.02 -16.36 14.10
N GLN A 195 5.70 -16.70 13.03
CA GLN A 195 6.08 -15.79 11.96
C GLN A 195 5.03 -15.78 10.84
N THR A 196 4.70 -14.58 10.31
CA THR A 196 3.88 -14.45 9.10
C THR A 196 4.55 -15.11 7.89
N ARG A 197 3.77 -15.76 7.06
CA ARG A 197 4.18 -16.61 5.93
C ARG A 197 3.33 -16.29 4.69
N PRO A 198 3.64 -16.86 3.52
CA PRO A 198 2.76 -16.73 2.34
C PRO A 198 1.28 -17.07 2.63
N GLN A 199 1.02 -18.06 3.49
CA GLN A 199 -0.33 -18.45 3.90
C GLN A 199 -1.09 -17.36 4.65
N THR A 200 -0.38 -16.45 5.34
CA THR A 200 -0.95 -15.28 6.01
C THR A 200 -1.71 -14.40 5.01
N ASP A 201 -1.10 -14.14 3.85
CA ASP A 201 -1.71 -13.30 2.80
C ASP A 201 -2.90 -14.00 2.11
N ILE A 202 -2.94 -15.33 2.14
CA ILE A 202 -4.08 -16.09 1.62
C ILE A 202 -5.25 -16.09 2.62
N TYR A 203 -4.94 -15.99 3.92
CA TYR A 203 -5.95 -15.87 4.97
C TYR A 203 -6.61 -14.48 4.97
N ASN A 204 -5.79 -13.42 4.82
CA ASN A 204 -6.27 -12.04 4.80
C ASN A 204 -7.25 -11.81 3.64
#